data_a14e8c2e9cd1a590c4a7a7e91938878e
#
_entry.id   a14e8c2e9cd1a590c4a7a7e91938878e
#
_cell.length_a   1.000
_cell.length_b   1.000
_cell.length_c   1.000
_cell.angle_alpha   90.00
_cell.angle_beta   90.00
_cell.angle_gamma   90.00
#
_symmetry.space_group_name_H-M   'P 1'
#
loop_
_entity.id
_entity.type
_entity.pdbx_description
1 polymer ?
#
loop_
_entity_poly.entity_id
_entity_poly.type
_entity_poly.pdbx_seq_one_letter_code
_entity_poly.pdbx_strand_id
1 'polypeptide(L)'
;MSKNLICILSVLLSSQLMAADSAATRNKIEQALTGSIRDAAETARDANRKPGEVLEFFGLEDDMKVLEMSPATGYWSKFVGPTLCENGGELIFSVGVSDDFKNDVMSLDGLECTSAINNDITLRNLPEFSFDDSQFDMVLTFWNLHNPSVEGRKNLNEAAFSALKSGGIYGVVDHTRRHLEPTSREAQNGRRLDPVLIIKEMIDVGFDFVDFSPMHYHPEDNLSQEVGTPGVRGNTDRFTMSFRKP
;
A
#
# COMPACT_ATOMS: atom_id res chain seq x y z
N MET A 1 -35.61 27.69 16.60
CA MET A 1 -34.14 27.79 16.83
C MET A 1 -33.45 26.47 17.29
N SER A 2 -34.15 25.35 17.54
CA SER A 2 -33.54 24.14 18.15
C SER A 2 -32.99 23.09 17.15
N LYS A 3 -33.46 23.05 15.92
CA LYS A 3 -33.02 22.02 14.94
C LYS A 3 -31.57 22.22 14.38
N ASN A 4 -31.12 23.47 14.25
CA ASN A 4 -29.78 23.77 13.74
C ASN A 4 -28.68 23.53 14.78
N LEU A 5 -28.99 23.60 16.09
CA LEU A 5 -28.02 23.37 17.16
C LEU A 5 -27.69 21.90 17.34
N ILE A 6 -28.65 21.00 17.10
CA ILE A 6 -28.46 19.55 17.18
C ILE A 6 -27.58 19.02 16.03
N CYS A 7 -27.73 19.55 14.79
CA CYS A 7 -26.89 19.19 13.66
C CYS A 7 -25.41 19.59 13.84
N ILE A 8 -25.16 20.79 14.41
CA ILE A 8 -23.78 21.26 14.64
C ILE A 8 -23.11 20.44 15.75
N LEU A 9 -23.84 20.06 16.79
CA LEU A 9 -23.27 19.22 17.87
C LEU A 9 -22.93 17.80 17.41
N SER A 10 -23.75 17.20 16.55
CA SER A 10 -23.49 15.85 16.01
C SER A 10 -22.29 15.83 15.06
N VAL A 11 -22.08 16.86 14.24
CA VAL A 11 -20.92 16.97 13.34
C VAL A 11 -19.62 17.19 14.14
N LEU A 12 -19.66 18.00 15.20
CA LEU A 12 -18.49 18.19 16.07
C LEU A 12 -18.14 16.93 16.86
N LEU A 13 -19.12 16.18 17.32
CA LEU A 13 -18.88 14.93 18.05
C LEU A 13 -18.28 13.85 17.14
N SER A 14 -18.79 13.71 15.92
CA SER A 14 -18.24 12.75 14.93
C SER A 14 -16.83 13.10 14.50
N SER A 15 -16.52 14.37 14.30
CA SER A 15 -15.16 14.79 13.95
C SER A 15 -14.14 14.59 15.09
N GLN A 16 -14.55 14.74 16.33
CA GLN A 16 -13.70 14.47 17.49
C GLN A 16 -13.47 12.97 17.69
N LEU A 17 -14.47 12.14 17.43
CA LEU A 17 -14.33 10.67 17.49
C LEU A 17 -13.38 10.17 16.43
N MET A 18 -13.56 10.57 15.18
CA MET A 18 -12.64 10.19 14.08
C MET A 18 -11.20 10.66 14.32
N ALA A 19 -11.00 11.85 14.88
CA ALA A 19 -9.66 12.34 15.21
C ALA A 19 -9.02 11.55 16.37
N ALA A 20 -9.81 11.04 17.31
CA ALA A 20 -9.34 10.20 18.41
C ALA A 20 -8.95 8.79 17.91
N ASP A 21 -9.73 8.20 17.01
CA ASP A 21 -9.47 6.88 16.42
C ASP A 21 -8.19 6.92 15.57
N SER A 22 -8.02 7.93 14.72
CA SER A 22 -6.81 8.12 13.91
C SER A 22 -5.54 8.34 14.78
N ALA A 23 -5.66 9.03 15.93
CA ALA A 23 -4.54 9.16 16.87
C ALA A 23 -4.19 7.84 17.57
N ALA A 24 -5.18 7.02 17.90
CA ALA A 24 -4.98 5.69 18.48
C ALA A 24 -4.27 4.75 17.48
N THR A 25 -4.73 4.72 16.24
CA THR A 25 -4.10 3.95 15.15
C THR A 25 -2.65 4.37 14.93
N ARG A 26 -2.36 5.67 14.91
CA ARG A 26 -0.98 6.18 14.78
C ARG A 26 -0.08 5.66 15.90
N ASN A 27 -0.53 5.70 17.15
CA ASN A 27 0.23 5.19 18.27
C ASN A 27 0.53 3.69 18.15
N LYS A 28 -0.43 2.88 17.66
CA LYS A 28 -0.22 1.46 17.40
C LYS A 28 0.80 1.22 16.29
N ILE A 29 0.73 1.99 15.20
CA ILE A 29 1.73 1.94 14.12
C ILE A 29 3.13 2.23 14.68
N GLU A 30 3.30 3.27 15.49
CA GLU A 30 4.57 3.63 16.10
C GLU A 30 5.10 2.51 17.03
N GLN A 31 4.23 1.89 17.81
CA GLN A 31 4.57 0.75 18.67
C GLN A 31 4.99 -0.47 17.82
N ALA A 32 4.24 -0.80 16.78
CA ALA A 32 4.53 -1.91 15.88
C ALA A 32 5.86 -1.69 15.11
N LEU A 33 6.17 -0.46 14.72
CA LEU A 33 7.44 -0.11 14.08
C LEU A 33 8.67 -0.37 14.98
N THR A 34 8.51 -0.31 16.31
CA THR A 34 9.54 -0.63 17.28
C THR A 34 9.45 -2.06 17.83
N GLY A 35 8.50 -2.85 17.34
CA GLY A 35 8.25 -4.21 17.79
C GLY A 35 9.40 -5.19 17.53
N SER A 36 9.53 -6.20 18.39
CA SER A 36 10.64 -7.18 18.39
C SER A 36 10.62 -8.15 17.20
N ILE A 37 9.52 -8.23 16.45
CA ILE A 37 9.42 -9.08 15.26
C ILE A 37 10.14 -8.50 14.02
N ARG A 38 10.63 -7.28 14.13
CA ARG A 38 11.38 -6.58 13.08
C ARG A 38 12.88 -6.61 13.40
N ASP A 39 13.68 -6.91 12.38
CA ASP A 39 15.13 -6.94 12.53
C ASP A 39 15.80 -5.57 12.26
N ALA A 40 17.10 -5.48 12.57
CA ALA A 40 17.86 -4.24 12.37
C ALA A 40 18.00 -3.84 10.89
N ALA A 41 17.98 -4.79 9.96
CA ALA A 41 18.05 -4.51 8.53
C ALA A 41 16.71 -3.99 7.99
N GLU A 42 15.60 -4.35 8.62
CA GLU A 42 14.27 -3.82 8.32
C GLU A 42 14.14 -2.39 8.86
N THR A 43 14.47 -2.18 10.12
CA THR A 43 14.36 -0.86 10.76
C THR A 43 15.31 0.18 10.15
N ALA A 44 16.49 -0.22 9.68
CA ALA A 44 17.41 0.65 8.95
C ALA A 44 16.81 1.23 7.64
N ARG A 45 15.75 0.63 7.10
CA ARG A 45 15.05 1.10 5.89
C ARG A 45 13.94 2.11 6.18
N ASP A 46 13.54 2.28 7.43
CA ASP A 46 12.40 3.13 7.80
C ASP A 46 12.63 4.59 7.42
N ALA A 47 13.86 5.09 7.59
CA ALA A 47 14.21 6.46 7.21
C ALA A 47 13.91 6.78 5.72
N ASN A 48 14.09 5.80 4.84
CA ASN A 48 13.84 5.94 3.40
C ASN A 48 12.43 5.50 2.98
N ARG A 49 11.74 4.74 3.81
CA ARG A 49 10.41 4.18 3.50
C ARG A 49 9.29 4.93 4.18
N LYS A 50 9.59 5.66 5.25
CA LYS A 50 8.64 6.49 6.00
C LYS A 50 7.33 5.77 6.30
N PRO A 51 7.39 4.56 6.91
CA PRO A 51 6.24 3.66 6.96
C PRO A 51 5.05 4.26 7.73
N GLY A 52 5.27 4.98 8.82
CA GLY A 52 4.21 5.63 9.58
C GLY A 52 3.50 6.69 8.76
N GLU A 53 4.26 7.59 8.13
CA GLU A 53 3.74 8.67 7.30
C GLU A 53 3.00 8.15 6.06
N VAL A 54 3.45 7.03 5.48
CA VAL A 54 2.78 6.38 4.34
C VAL A 54 1.42 5.85 4.73
N LEU A 55 1.32 5.12 5.84
CA LEU A 55 0.04 4.56 6.31
C LEU A 55 -0.92 5.65 6.75
N GLU A 56 -0.43 6.71 7.39
CA GLU A 56 -1.23 7.89 7.73
C GLU A 56 -1.77 8.59 6.47
N PHE A 57 -0.93 8.78 5.45
CA PHE A 57 -1.35 9.36 4.16
C PHE A 57 -2.42 8.53 3.45
N PHE A 58 -2.38 7.21 3.56
CA PHE A 58 -3.42 6.34 3.02
C PHE A 58 -4.68 6.29 3.89
N GLY A 59 -4.61 6.79 5.12
CA GLY A 59 -5.74 6.79 6.06
C GLY A 59 -6.02 5.41 6.65
N LEU A 60 -4.96 4.65 6.98
CA LEU A 60 -5.13 3.36 7.67
C LEU A 60 -5.76 3.59 9.04
N GLU A 61 -6.81 2.84 9.35
CA GLU A 61 -7.40 2.71 10.68
C GLU A 61 -7.29 1.26 11.16
N ASP A 62 -7.18 1.06 12.46
CA ASP A 62 -6.78 -0.21 13.07
C ASP A 62 -7.89 -1.28 13.14
N ASP A 63 -9.10 -0.94 12.71
CA ASP A 63 -10.24 -1.85 12.57
C ASP A 63 -10.52 -2.25 11.10
N MET A 64 -9.71 -1.78 10.16
CA MET A 64 -9.90 -2.05 8.74
C MET A 64 -9.59 -3.49 8.35
N LYS A 65 -10.27 -3.94 7.28
CA LYS A 65 -9.89 -5.13 6.52
C LYS A 65 -9.01 -4.71 5.35
N VAL A 66 -7.73 -5.08 5.41
CA VAL A 66 -6.69 -4.65 4.48
C VAL A 66 -6.21 -5.81 3.62
N LEU A 67 -6.01 -5.57 2.32
CA LEU A 67 -5.36 -6.49 1.41
C LEU A 67 -3.97 -5.96 1.05
N GLU A 68 -2.90 -6.66 1.44
CA GLU A 68 -1.54 -6.38 0.98
C GLU A 68 -1.22 -7.27 -0.22
N MET A 69 -0.98 -6.66 -1.38
CA MET A 69 -0.62 -7.37 -2.60
C MET A 69 0.90 -7.49 -2.74
N SER A 70 1.37 -8.73 -2.87
CA SER A 70 2.78 -9.09 -3.01
C SER A 70 3.64 -8.61 -1.83
N PRO A 71 3.44 -9.19 -0.64
CA PRO A 71 4.11 -8.76 0.60
C PRO A 71 5.62 -8.99 0.61
N ALA A 72 6.19 -9.72 -0.38
CA ALA A 72 7.59 -10.04 -0.53
C ALA A 72 8.18 -10.72 0.74
N THR A 73 9.05 -10.03 1.48
CA THR A 73 9.65 -10.53 2.74
C THR A 73 8.94 -10.02 3.98
N GLY A 74 7.76 -9.43 3.85
CA GLY A 74 6.93 -9.01 4.98
C GLY A 74 7.35 -7.71 5.68
N TYR A 75 8.13 -6.85 5.03
CA TYR A 75 8.54 -5.59 5.65
C TYR A 75 7.34 -4.78 6.16
N TRP A 76 6.29 -4.59 5.32
CA TRP A 76 5.07 -3.87 5.69
C TRP A 76 4.18 -4.70 6.59
N SER A 77 4.06 -5.99 6.31
CA SER A 77 3.24 -6.95 7.05
C SER A 77 3.52 -6.96 8.55
N LYS A 78 4.82 -6.84 8.93
CA LYS A 78 5.31 -6.93 10.32
C LYS A 78 4.94 -5.72 11.21
N PHE A 79 4.32 -4.67 10.66
CA PHE A 79 3.77 -3.59 11.48
C PHE A 79 2.33 -3.27 11.11
N VAL A 80 1.89 -3.50 9.88
CA VAL A 80 0.47 -3.41 9.52
C VAL A 80 -0.35 -4.49 10.24
N GLY A 81 0.13 -5.74 10.26
CA GLY A 81 -0.54 -6.84 10.96
C GLY A 81 -0.77 -6.55 12.45
N PRO A 82 0.26 -6.32 13.26
CA PRO A 82 0.07 -5.99 14.68
C PRO A 82 -0.86 -4.78 14.89
N THR A 83 -0.77 -3.75 14.04
CA THR A 83 -1.67 -2.58 14.14
C THR A 83 -3.14 -2.97 14.01
N LEU A 84 -3.47 -3.88 13.08
CA LEU A 84 -4.85 -4.30 12.80
C LEU A 84 -5.36 -5.34 13.79
N CYS A 85 -4.52 -6.33 14.14
CA CYS A 85 -4.94 -7.48 14.94
C CYS A 85 -5.41 -7.11 16.36
N GLU A 86 -4.92 -6.02 16.92
CA GLU A 86 -5.29 -5.56 18.26
C GLU A 86 -6.71 -5.02 18.37
N ASN A 87 -7.32 -4.55 17.27
CA ASN A 87 -8.63 -3.90 17.30
C ASN A 87 -9.69 -4.57 16.39
N GLY A 88 -9.47 -5.84 16.03
CA GLY A 88 -10.42 -6.62 15.23
C GLY A 88 -10.34 -6.36 13.73
N GLY A 89 -9.33 -5.65 13.26
CA GLY A 89 -8.99 -5.54 11.85
C GLY A 89 -8.42 -6.86 11.30
N GLU A 90 -8.31 -6.97 9.99
CA GLU A 90 -7.78 -8.14 9.28
C GLU A 90 -6.73 -7.74 8.24
N LEU A 91 -5.64 -8.47 8.15
CA LEU A 91 -4.66 -8.34 7.07
C LEU A 91 -4.63 -9.58 6.20
N ILE A 92 -5.01 -9.41 4.94
CA ILE A 92 -5.03 -10.49 3.97
C ILE A 92 -3.88 -10.29 2.98
N PHE A 93 -3.14 -11.36 2.71
CA PHE A 93 -2.06 -11.36 1.73
C PHE A 93 -2.49 -12.01 0.44
N SER A 94 -2.03 -11.49 -0.68
CA SER A 94 -2.27 -12.09 -1.99
C SER A 94 -1.14 -11.81 -2.98
N VAL A 95 -1.06 -12.59 -4.03
CA VAL A 95 -0.11 -12.48 -5.13
C VAL A 95 1.35 -12.66 -4.67
N GLY A 96 1.93 -13.80 -4.98
CA GLY A 96 3.33 -14.11 -4.65
C GLY A 96 3.58 -14.42 -3.17
N VAL A 97 2.56 -14.92 -2.48
CA VAL A 97 2.69 -15.41 -1.10
C VAL A 97 3.32 -16.79 -1.11
N SER A 98 4.59 -16.87 -0.75
CA SER A 98 5.35 -18.13 -0.70
C SER A 98 5.10 -18.88 0.61
N ASP A 99 5.46 -20.17 0.62
CA ASP A 99 5.43 -20.96 1.85
C ASP A 99 6.46 -20.45 2.87
N ASP A 100 7.62 -19.95 2.43
CA ASP A 100 8.57 -19.30 3.32
C ASP A 100 7.95 -18.07 3.98
N PHE A 101 7.23 -17.22 3.22
CA PHE A 101 6.52 -16.08 3.80
C PHE A 101 5.50 -16.52 4.86
N LYS A 102 4.74 -17.57 4.61
CA LYS A 102 3.77 -18.10 5.59
C LYS A 102 4.45 -18.58 6.85
N ASN A 103 5.57 -19.29 6.70
CA ASN A 103 6.32 -19.84 7.82
C ASN A 103 7.11 -18.76 8.61
N ASP A 104 7.71 -17.79 7.92
CA ASP A 104 8.65 -16.83 8.52
C ASP A 104 7.95 -15.52 8.95
N VAL A 105 6.80 -15.19 8.38
CA VAL A 105 6.09 -13.94 8.64
C VAL A 105 4.73 -14.17 9.27
N MET A 106 3.84 -14.94 8.65
CA MET A 106 2.47 -15.11 9.15
C MET A 106 2.39 -15.88 10.47
N SER A 107 3.47 -16.60 10.85
CA SER A 107 3.55 -17.31 12.13
C SER A 107 4.08 -16.46 13.30
N LEU A 108 4.43 -15.19 13.05
CA LEU A 108 4.94 -14.28 14.08
C LEU A 108 3.82 -13.80 15.01
N ASP A 109 4.19 -13.53 16.25
CA ASP A 109 3.28 -12.93 17.25
C ASP A 109 2.72 -11.60 16.75
N GLY A 110 1.43 -11.36 16.98
CA GLY A 110 0.74 -10.17 16.51
C GLY A 110 0.23 -10.24 15.06
N LEU A 111 0.33 -11.42 14.40
CA LEU A 111 -0.17 -11.65 13.05
C LEU A 111 -1.30 -12.70 13.00
N GLU A 112 -1.98 -12.94 14.12
CA GLU A 112 -3.01 -13.96 14.27
C GLU A 112 -4.28 -13.65 13.43
N CYS A 113 -4.52 -12.38 13.10
CA CYS A 113 -5.63 -11.94 12.25
C CYS A 113 -5.32 -12.03 10.75
N THR A 114 -4.21 -12.68 10.36
CA THR A 114 -3.78 -12.71 8.96
C THR A 114 -4.23 -13.98 8.24
N SER A 115 -4.46 -13.84 6.94
CA SER A 115 -4.71 -14.95 6.03
C SER A 115 -4.11 -14.70 4.65
N ALA A 116 -4.06 -15.73 3.80
CA ALA A 116 -3.49 -15.61 2.46
C ALA A 116 -4.41 -16.27 1.41
N ILE A 117 -4.62 -15.58 0.30
CA ILE A 117 -5.49 -16.01 -0.81
C ILE A 117 -4.76 -15.86 -2.16
N ASN A 118 -5.19 -16.60 -3.18
CA ASN A 118 -4.61 -16.54 -4.53
C ASN A 118 -3.06 -16.72 -4.54
N ASN A 119 -2.57 -17.68 -3.79
CA ASN A 119 -1.14 -17.87 -3.53
C ASN A 119 -0.35 -18.38 -4.74
N ASP A 120 -1.03 -18.97 -5.72
CA ASP A 120 -0.49 -19.49 -6.98
C ASP A 120 -0.24 -18.38 -8.03
N ILE A 121 -0.80 -17.19 -7.81
CA ILE A 121 -0.61 -16.02 -8.69
C ILE A 121 0.68 -15.30 -8.31
N THR A 122 1.50 -14.96 -9.29
CA THR A 122 2.75 -14.22 -9.10
C THR A 122 2.82 -12.96 -9.96
N LEU A 123 3.62 -11.97 -9.56
CA LEU A 123 3.80 -10.72 -10.33
C LEU A 123 4.34 -10.94 -11.76
N ARG A 124 4.97 -12.09 -12.04
CA ARG A 124 5.46 -12.42 -13.36
C ARG A 124 4.41 -13.09 -14.25
N ASN A 125 3.41 -13.67 -13.62
CA ASN A 125 2.31 -14.35 -14.29
C ASN A 125 1.02 -13.91 -13.62
N LEU A 126 0.50 -12.77 -14.06
CA LEU A 126 -0.75 -12.18 -13.61
C LEU A 126 -1.82 -12.40 -14.70
N PRO A 127 -2.53 -13.53 -14.66
CA PRO A 127 -3.73 -13.73 -15.48
C PRO A 127 -4.83 -12.75 -15.05
N GLU A 128 -5.94 -12.75 -15.74
CA GLU A 128 -7.17 -12.20 -15.16
C GLU A 128 -7.53 -13.00 -13.91
N PHE A 129 -7.79 -12.31 -12.82
CA PHE A 129 -8.25 -12.89 -11.56
C PHE A 129 -9.09 -11.86 -10.80
N SER A 130 -9.84 -12.33 -9.85
CA SER A 130 -10.64 -11.46 -8.97
C SER A 130 -10.57 -11.94 -7.54
N PHE A 131 -10.89 -11.05 -6.65
CA PHE A 131 -11.26 -11.37 -5.27
C PHE A 131 -12.79 -11.39 -5.18
N ASP A 132 -13.31 -11.87 -4.06
CA ASP A 132 -14.72 -11.65 -3.75
C ASP A 132 -14.97 -10.14 -3.67
N ASP A 133 -16.07 -9.69 -4.25
CA ASP A 133 -16.33 -8.26 -4.45
C ASP A 133 -16.54 -7.50 -3.13
N SER A 134 -16.02 -6.29 -3.08
CA SER A 134 -16.36 -5.27 -2.08
C SER A 134 -16.13 -5.70 -0.62
N GLN A 135 -15.01 -6.39 -0.35
CA GLN A 135 -14.71 -6.86 1.01
C GLN A 135 -13.72 -5.97 1.78
N PHE A 136 -12.83 -5.26 1.09
CA PHE A 136 -11.70 -4.58 1.71
C PHE A 136 -11.95 -3.08 1.84
N ASP A 137 -11.54 -2.53 2.98
CA ASP A 137 -11.50 -1.11 3.23
C ASP A 137 -10.30 -0.46 2.55
N MET A 138 -9.19 -1.21 2.49
CA MET A 138 -7.95 -0.74 1.88
C MET A 138 -7.22 -1.87 1.12
N VAL A 139 -6.63 -1.52 -0.02
CA VAL A 139 -5.66 -2.34 -0.74
C VAL A 139 -4.33 -1.62 -0.77
N LEU A 140 -3.23 -2.33 -0.48
CA LEU A 140 -1.88 -1.79 -0.43
C LEU A 140 -0.95 -2.51 -1.39
N THR A 141 -0.13 -1.75 -2.10
CA THR A 141 0.97 -2.30 -2.91
C THR A 141 2.21 -1.41 -2.85
N PHE A 142 3.35 -2.02 -2.62
CA PHE A 142 4.62 -1.33 -2.39
C PHE A 142 5.71 -1.89 -3.29
N TRP A 143 6.16 -1.10 -4.28
CA TRP A 143 7.23 -1.46 -5.23
C TRP A 143 6.94 -2.74 -6.02
N ASN A 144 5.71 -2.95 -6.42
CA ASN A 144 5.28 -4.13 -7.12
C ASN A 144 4.73 -3.86 -8.53
N LEU A 145 4.11 -2.68 -8.77
CA LEU A 145 3.47 -2.38 -10.05
C LEU A 145 4.44 -2.32 -11.22
N HIS A 146 5.74 -2.13 -10.96
CA HIS A 146 6.78 -2.13 -11.99
C HIS A 146 7.19 -3.54 -12.45
N ASN A 147 6.80 -4.60 -11.75
CA ASN A 147 7.21 -5.97 -12.06
C ASN A 147 6.40 -6.64 -13.18
N PRO A 148 5.06 -6.51 -13.24
CA PRO A 148 4.26 -7.13 -14.29
C PRO A 148 4.34 -6.39 -15.62
N SER A 149 3.88 -7.04 -16.67
CA SER A 149 3.59 -6.40 -17.95
C SER A 149 2.48 -5.35 -17.79
N VAL A 150 2.27 -4.51 -18.80
CA VAL A 150 1.15 -3.54 -18.81
C VAL A 150 -0.19 -4.24 -18.63
N GLU A 151 -0.40 -5.37 -19.33
CA GLU A 151 -1.61 -6.18 -19.20
C GLU A 151 -1.73 -6.80 -17.79
N GLY A 152 -0.66 -7.40 -17.27
CA GLY A 152 -0.66 -7.96 -15.91
C GLY A 152 -0.91 -6.89 -14.85
N ARG A 153 -0.39 -5.66 -15.03
CA ARG A 153 -0.68 -4.54 -14.13
C ARG A 153 -2.14 -4.11 -14.21
N LYS A 154 -2.73 -4.10 -15.43
CA LYS A 154 -4.16 -3.87 -15.61
C LYS A 154 -4.97 -4.91 -14.84
N ASN A 155 -4.70 -6.20 -15.00
CA ASN A 155 -5.37 -7.28 -14.29
C ASN A 155 -5.27 -7.11 -12.76
N LEU A 156 -4.09 -6.72 -12.26
CA LEU A 156 -3.87 -6.46 -10.83
C LEU A 156 -4.73 -5.30 -10.32
N ASN A 157 -4.78 -4.20 -11.08
CA ASN A 157 -5.54 -3.01 -10.71
C ASN A 157 -7.06 -3.25 -10.79
N GLU A 158 -7.55 -4.01 -11.77
CA GLU A 158 -8.95 -4.44 -11.88
C GLU A 158 -9.35 -5.36 -10.71
N ALA A 159 -8.47 -6.29 -10.32
CA ALA A 159 -8.70 -7.14 -9.15
C ALA A 159 -8.75 -6.30 -7.86
N ALA A 160 -7.84 -5.33 -7.69
CA ALA A 160 -7.88 -4.40 -6.56
C ALA A 160 -9.17 -3.56 -6.52
N PHE A 161 -9.64 -3.11 -7.69
CA PHE A 161 -10.88 -2.35 -7.81
C PHE A 161 -12.10 -3.19 -7.38
N SER A 162 -12.21 -4.42 -7.86
CA SER A 162 -13.34 -5.29 -7.48
C SER A 162 -13.33 -5.61 -5.98
N ALA A 163 -12.15 -5.87 -5.41
CA ALA A 163 -11.95 -6.22 -4.01
C ALA A 163 -12.38 -5.11 -3.02
N LEU A 164 -12.19 -3.85 -3.38
CA LEU A 164 -12.49 -2.71 -2.52
C LEU A 164 -13.99 -2.47 -2.36
N LYS A 165 -14.38 -2.09 -1.15
CA LYS A 165 -15.69 -1.47 -0.87
C LYS A 165 -15.81 -0.13 -1.59
N SER A 166 -17.03 0.36 -1.85
CA SER A 166 -17.23 1.75 -2.26
C SER A 166 -16.66 2.69 -1.19
N GLY A 167 -15.89 3.70 -1.61
CA GLY A 167 -15.14 4.58 -0.73
C GLY A 167 -13.77 4.03 -0.28
N GLY A 168 -13.48 2.74 -0.51
CA GLY A 168 -12.22 2.10 -0.13
C GLY A 168 -11.00 2.65 -0.89
N ILE A 169 -9.84 2.55 -0.27
CA ILE A 169 -8.59 3.18 -0.73
C ILE A 169 -7.64 2.13 -1.32
N TYR A 170 -7.05 2.46 -2.47
CA TYR A 170 -5.89 1.77 -3.03
C TYR A 170 -4.64 2.63 -2.82
N GLY A 171 -3.79 2.24 -1.88
CA GLY A 171 -2.52 2.90 -1.57
C GLY A 171 -1.38 2.31 -2.41
N VAL A 172 -0.67 3.17 -3.12
CA VAL A 172 0.38 2.78 -4.07
C VAL A 172 1.66 3.55 -3.82
N VAL A 173 2.78 2.83 -3.65
CA VAL A 173 4.13 3.40 -3.66
C VAL A 173 4.97 2.66 -4.69
N ASP A 174 5.58 3.39 -5.64
CA ASP A 174 6.51 2.78 -6.59
C ASP A 174 7.59 3.76 -7.06
N HIS A 175 8.59 3.26 -7.78
CA HIS A 175 9.73 4.03 -8.26
C HIS A 175 9.36 4.89 -9.48
N THR A 176 9.73 6.17 -9.41
CA THR A 176 9.44 7.16 -10.45
C THR A 176 10.34 6.98 -11.67
N ARG A 177 9.74 7.06 -12.86
CA ARG A 177 10.37 7.28 -14.16
C ARG A 177 9.97 8.66 -14.69
N ARG A 178 10.83 9.27 -15.51
CA ARG A 178 10.50 10.52 -16.19
C ARG A 178 9.28 10.35 -17.11
N HIS A 179 8.38 11.31 -17.04
CA HIS A 179 7.17 11.31 -17.89
C HIS A 179 7.53 11.24 -19.38
N LEU A 180 6.86 10.35 -20.10
CA LEU A 180 7.03 10.08 -21.52
C LEU A 180 8.44 9.66 -21.96
N GLU A 181 9.31 9.29 -21.02
CA GLU A 181 10.58 8.71 -21.41
C GLU A 181 10.35 7.43 -22.21
N PRO A 182 10.99 7.27 -23.39
CA PRO A 182 10.80 6.10 -24.22
C PRO A 182 11.09 4.82 -23.42
N THR A 183 10.20 3.86 -23.49
CA THR A 183 10.40 2.52 -22.93
C THR A 183 11.40 1.77 -23.78
N SER A 184 12.70 2.06 -23.63
CA SER A 184 13.71 1.12 -24.07
C SER A 184 13.59 -0.17 -23.24
N ARG A 185 14.06 -1.28 -23.77
CA ARG A 185 14.09 -2.55 -23.04
C ARG A 185 14.87 -2.41 -21.71
N GLU A 186 15.88 -1.54 -21.69
CA GLU A 186 16.63 -1.17 -20.50
C GLU A 186 15.82 -0.32 -19.52
N ALA A 187 15.01 0.62 -20.00
CA ALA A 187 14.12 1.40 -19.15
C ALA A 187 13.01 0.54 -18.52
N GLN A 188 12.52 -0.49 -19.22
CA GLN A 188 11.61 -1.46 -18.61
C GLN A 188 12.30 -2.28 -17.51
N ASN A 189 13.59 -2.60 -17.70
CA ASN A 189 14.38 -3.31 -16.70
C ASN A 189 14.79 -2.41 -15.52
N GLY A 190 14.61 -1.10 -15.61
CA GLY A 190 14.91 -0.14 -14.55
C GLY A 190 13.97 -0.24 -13.35
N ARG A 191 12.90 -1.00 -13.46
CA ARG A 191 11.86 -1.13 -12.42
C ARG A 191 11.30 0.22 -11.99
N ARG A 192 11.02 1.10 -12.95
CA ARG A 192 10.48 2.43 -12.75
C ARG A 192 9.22 2.63 -13.60
N LEU A 193 8.27 3.35 -13.06
CA LEU A 193 7.00 3.66 -13.70
C LEU A 193 6.82 5.17 -13.85
N ASP A 194 6.18 5.56 -14.93
CA ASP A 194 5.76 6.93 -15.16
C ASP A 194 4.50 7.24 -14.33
N PRO A 195 4.57 8.14 -13.34
CA PRO A 195 3.46 8.41 -12.43
C PRO A 195 2.19 8.88 -13.16
N VAL A 196 2.35 9.67 -14.23
CA VAL A 196 1.21 10.20 -15.00
C VAL A 196 0.48 9.08 -15.73
N LEU A 197 1.22 8.10 -16.29
CA LEU A 197 0.62 6.93 -16.92
C LEU A 197 -0.05 6.02 -15.90
N ILE A 198 0.51 5.88 -14.69
CA ILE A 198 -0.15 5.12 -13.61
C ILE A 198 -1.46 5.77 -13.20
N ILE A 199 -1.51 7.09 -13.02
CA ILE A 199 -2.77 7.80 -12.74
C ILE A 199 -3.80 7.51 -13.84
N LYS A 200 -3.37 7.57 -15.12
CA LYS A 200 -4.26 7.26 -16.23
C LYS A 200 -4.77 5.81 -16.20
N GLU A 201 -3.89 4.84 -15.97
CA GLU A 201 -4.26 3.42 -15.86
C GLU A 201 -5.30 3.20 -14.74
N MET A 202 -5.14 3.84 -13.59
CA MET A 202 -6.08 3.74 -12.47
C MET A 202 -7.44 4.37 -12.80
N ILE A 203 -7.46 5.53 -13.45
CA ILE A 203 -8.70 6.17 -13.91
C ILE A 203 -9.40 5.29 -14.96
N ASP A 204 -8.65 4.69 -15.88
CA ASP A 204 -9.20 3.80 -16.91
C ASP A 204 -9.85 2.54 -16.31
N VAL A 205 -9.38 2.06 -15.14
CA VAL A 205 -10.01 0.97 -14.35
C VAL A 205 -11.28 1.43 -13.63
N GLY A 206 -11.40 2.72 -13.31
CA GLY A 206 -12.56 3.29 -12.65
C GLY A 206 -12.29 3.95 -11.29
N PHE A 207 -11.02 4.03 -10.87
CA PHE A 207 -10.65 4.73 -9.64
C PHE A 207 -10.73 6.25 -9.79
N ASP A 208 -11.11 6.92 -8.71
CA ASP A 208 -10.85 8.35 -8.52
C ASP A 208 -9.42 8.53 -8.00
N PHE A 209 -8.64 9.43 -8.63
CA PHE A 209 -7.38 9.89 -8.04
C PHE A 209 -7.68 10.82 -6.86
N VAL A 210 -7.19 10.47 -5.67
CA VAL A 210 -7.43 11.26 -4.44
C VAL A 210 -6.34 12.29 -4.23
N ASP A 211 -5.07 11.81 -4.09
CA ASP A 211 -3.94 12.69 -3.78
C ASP A 211 -2.61 11.98 -4.05
N PHE A 212 -1.52 12.76 -4.03
CA PHE A 212 -0.15 12.27 -3.99
C PHE A 212 0.64 12.93 -2.87
N SER A 213 1.61 12.23 -2.32
CA SER A 213 2.52 12.79 -1.32
C SER A 213 3.94 12.92 -1.87
N PRO A 214 4.61 14.07 -1.67
CA PRO A 214 6.01 14.25 -2.03
C PRO A 214 7.00 13.66 -1.01
N MET A 215 6.53 12.87 -0.03
CA MET A 215 7.36 12.37 1.06
C MET A 215 8.57 11.55 0.59
N HIS A 216 8.48 10.90 -0.56
CA HIS A 216 9.55 10.09 -1.16
C HIS A 216 10.25 10.80 -2.33
N TYR A 217 10.12 12.12 -2.44
CA TYR A 217 10.83 12.87 -3.45
C TYR A 217 12.33 12.89 -3.18
N HIS A 218 13.12 12.45 -4.17
CA HIS A 218 14.57 12.40 -4.13
C HIS A 218 15.15 13.16 -5.32
N PRO A 219 15.42 14.46 -5.18
CA PRO A 219 15.89 15.32 -6.29
C PRO A 219 17.25 14.90 -6.87
N GLU A 220 18.06 14.18 -6.08
CA GLU A 220 19.37 13.69 -6.52
C GLU A 220 19.26 12.44 -7.42
N ASP A 221 18.10 11.78 -7.46
CA ASP A 221 17.87 10.65 -8.37
C ASP A 221 17.57 11.18 -9.78
N ASN A 222 18.49 10.92 -10.69
CA ASN A 222 18.35 11.32 -12.10
C ASN A 222 17.33 10.50 -12.90
N LEU A 223 16.70 9.50 -12.27
CA LEU A 223 15.66 8.62 -12.81
C LEU A 223 16.13 7.68 -13.94
N SER A 224 17.41 7.62 -14.27
CA SER A 224 17.95 6.89 -15.43
C SER A 224 18.51 5.52 -15.08
N GLN A 225 18.84 5.27 -13.81
CA GLN A 225 19.51 4.05 -13.39
C GLN A 225 18.49 3.03 -12.84
N GLU A 226 18.85 1.74 -12.99
CA GLU A 226 18.10 0.65 -12.37
C GLU A 226 18.14 0.79 -10.85
N VAL A 227 16.97 0.59 -10.20
CA VAL A 227 16.74 0.89 -8.77
C VAL A 227 17.59 0.04 -7.81
N GLY A 228 18.07 -1.13 -8.24
CA GLY A 228 18.96 -2.00 -7.47
C GLY A 228 20.45 -1.67 -7.61
N THR A 229 20.84 -0.70 -8.46
CA THR A 229 22.23 -0.32 -8.69
C THR A 229 22.87 0.16 -7.38
N PRO A 230 24.10 -0.28 -7.07
CA PRO A 230 24.83 0.25 -5.89
C PRO A 230 24.90 1.76 -5.89
N GLY A 231 24.56 2.39 -4.76
CA GLY A 231 24.47 3.84 -4.60
C GLY A 231 23.12 4.46 -5.00
N VAL A 232 22.31 3.76 -5.81
CA VAL A 232 20.93 4.16 -6.14
C VAL A 232 19.94 3.47 -5.21
N ARG A 233 20.19 2.21 -4.90
CA ARG A 233 19.33 1.38 -4.05
C ARG A 233 19.07 2.06 -2.70
N GLY A 234 17.78 2.25 -2.39
CA GLY A 234 17.33 2.95 -1.18
C GLY A 234 17.14 4.47 -1.37
N ASN A 235 17.81 5.09 -2.37
CA ASN A 235 17.80 6.54 -2.60
C ASN A 235 17.06 6.94 -3.90
N THR A 236 16.20 6.06 -4.40
CA THR A 236 15.39 6.32 -5.59
C THR A 236 14.27 7.28 -5.29
N ASP A 237 13.95 8.14 -6.26
CA ASP A 237 12.70 8.88 -6.27
C ASP A 237 11.51 7.94 -6.42
N ARG A 238 10.43 8.19 -5.69
CA ARG A 238 9.23 7.36 -5.68
C ARG A 238 7.99 8.22 -5.62
N PHE A 239 6.96 7.79 -6.31
CA PHE A 239 5.64 8.35 -6.13
C PHE A 239 4.88 7.58 -5.03
N THR A 240 4.09 8.31 -4.27
CA THR A 240 3.17 7.80 -3.24
C THR A 240 1.81 8.39 -3.57
N MET A 241 0.85 7.55 -3.92
CA MET A 241 -0.45 7.96 -4.45
C MET A 241 -1.59 7.19 -3.79
N SER A 242 -2.69 7.89 -3.59
CA SER A 242 -3.95 7.35 -3.07
C SER A 242 -5.03 7.42 -4.13
N PHE A 243 -5.73 6.30 -4.34
CA PHE A 243 -6.86 6.18 -5.24
C PHE A 243 -8.06 5.65 -4.46
N ARG A 244 -9.29 6.03 -4.88
CA ARG A 244 -10.52 5.60 -4.23
C ARG A 244 -11.45 4.92 -5.21
N LYS A 245 -12.08 3.83 -4.78
CA LYS A 245 -13.23 3.26 -5.49
C LYS A 245 -14.46 4.13 -5.22
N PRO A 246 -15.14 4.69 -6.23
CA PRO A 246 -16.34 5.49 -6.09
C PRO A 246 -17.48 4.80 -5.35
#